data_b5da5ebf8410b1432b5ccf764917520a
#
_entry.id   b5da5ebf8410b1432b5ccf764917520a
#
_cell.length_a   1.000
_cell.length_b   1.000
_cell.length_c   1.000
_cell.angle_alpha   90.00
_cell.angle_beta   90.00
_cell.angle_gamma   90.00
#
_symmetry.space_group_name_H-M   'P 1'
#
loop_
_entity.id
_entity.type
_entity.pdbx_description
1 polymer ?
#
loop_
_entity_poly.entity_id
_entity_poly.type
_entity_poly.pdbx_seq_one_letter_code
_entity_poly.pdbx_strand_id
1 'polypeptide(L)'
;LCGRSGVRIPALSLGLWHNFGSVDSYDTARDMLLAAFDAGICHFDLANNYGPEPGSAEENFGRILRTDLAAHRDEMFISTKAGHAMWPGVYGDGSSRKSLMASCDQSLRRMGLEYVDVFYSHRYDGVTPIEETMQALVDIVRSGKALYAGISKYPAQLQRQCYEYLHAQGVPCLLSQYPANMFKRGAIAEGPESNLSVAAENGSGFICFSPLAQ
;
A
#
# COMPACT_ATOMS: atom_id res chain seq x y z
N LEU A 1 -13.40 5.49 -10.60
CA LEU A 1 -12.18 6.30 -10.62
C LEU A 1 -11.60 6.39 -9.22
N CYS A 2 -10.29 6.41 -9.12
CA CYS A 2 -9.57 6.60 -7.88
C CYS A 2 -9.36 8.11 -7.66
N GLY A 3 -10.19 8.70 -6.81
CA GLY A 3 -10.20 10.14 -6.59
C GLY A 3 -10.36 10.95 -7.89
N ARG A 4 -9.53 11.97 -8.08
CA ARG A 4 -9.48 12.81 -9.29
C ARG A 4 -8.45 12.34 -10.33
N SER A 5 -8.05 11.06 -10.27
CA SER A 5 -7.11 10.49 -11.24
C SER A 5 -7.84 9.76 -12.37
N GLY A 6 -7.10 9.39 -13.42
CA GLY A 6 -7.57 8.49 -14.48
C GLY A 6 -7.56 7.01 -14.10
N VAL A 7 -7.06 6.68 -12.90
CA VAL A 7 -6.92 5.29 -12.44
C VAL A 7 -8.28 4.70 -12.07
N ARG A 8 -8.53 3.49 -12.52
CA ARG A 8 -9.71 2.70 -12.15
C ARG A 8 -9.25 1.45 -11.42
N ILE A 9 -9.63 1.32 -10.17
CA ILE A 9 -9.45 0.10 -9.40
C ILE A 9 -10.81 -0.55 -9.14
N PRO A 10 -10.88 -1.89 -9.01
CA PRO A 10 -12.12 -2.57 -8.66
C PRO A 10 -12.62 -2.15 -7.27
N ALA A 11 -13.91 -2.33 -7.01
CA ALA A 11 -14.51 -2.03 -5.70
C ALA A 11 -13.96 -2.94 -4.60
N LEU A 12 -13.53 -4.16 -4.96
CA LEU A 12 -12.88 -5.11 -4.08
C LEU A 12 -11.41 -5.25 -4.46
N SER A 13 -10.55 -5.37 -3.46
CA SER A 13 -9.12 -5.63 -3.60
C SER A 13 -8.76 -6.88 -2.81
N LEU A 14 -7.81 -7.66 -3.29
CA LEU A 14 -7.27 -8.78 -2.53
C LEU A 14 -6.09 -8.32 -1.69
N GLY A 15 -6.26 -8.31 -0.36
CA GLY A 15 -5.18 -8.05 0.60
C GLY A 15 -4.42 -9.33 0.93
N LEU A 16 -3.10 -9.29 0.83
CA LEU A 16 -2.24 -10.47 1.00
C LEU A 16 -1.61 -10.53 2.40
N TRP A 17 -2.29 -10.05 3.42
CA TRP A 17 -1.77 -10.11 4.79
C TRP A 17 -1.85 -11.52 5.38
N HIS A 18 -2.99 -12.20 5.24
CA HIS A 18 -3.21 -13.57 5.71
C HIS A 18 -3.27 -14.54 4.53
N ASN A 19 -2.91 -15.80 4.77
CA ASN A 19 -2.96 -16.91 3.81
C ASN A 19 -1.94 -16.84 2.66
N PHE A 20 -0.98 -15.92 2.70
CA PHE A 20 0.03 -15.74 1.66
C PHE A 20 1.48 -15.83 2.19
N GLY A 21 1.65 -16.08 3.48
CA GLY A 21 2.97 -16.15 4.12
C GLY A 21 3.66 -17.49 3.98
N SER A 22 4.83 -17.62 4.64
CA SER A 22 5.68 -18.82 4.58
C SER A 22 5.08 -20.04 5.27
N VAL A 23 4.12 -19.85 6.18
CA VAL A 23 3.43 -20.94 6.91
C VAL A 23 2.14 -21.39 6.24
N ASP A 24 1.71 -20.69 5.23
CA ASP A 24 0.48 -20.98 4.50
C ASP A 24 0.75 -21.90 3.30
N SER A 25 -0.28 -22.62 2.85
CA SER A 25 -0.17 -23.43 1.64
C SER A 25 0.03 -22.54 0.41
N TYR A 26 1.17 -22.70 -0.26
CA TYR A 26 1.46 -21.98 -1.50
C TYR A 26 0.41 -22.24 -2.58
N ASP A 27 -0.03 -23.50 -2.74
CA ASP A 27 -1.03 -23.86 -3.75
C ASP A 27 -2.38 -23.20 -3.46
N THR A 28 -2.78 -23.15 -2.18
CA THR A 28 -4.00 -22.43 -1.77
C THR A 28 -3.88 -20.92 -2.04
N ALA A 29 -2.76 -20.33 -1.69
CA ALA A 29 -2.50 -18.90 -1.97
C ALA A 29 -2.55 -18.60 -3.48
N ARG A 30 -1.93 -19.47 -4.29
CA ARG A 30 -1.94 -19.39 -5.74
C ARG A 30 -3.37 -19.48 -6.30
N ASP A 31 -4.13 -20.48 -5.88
CA ASP A 31 -5.51 -20.68 -6.36
C ASP A 31 -6.42 -19.52 -5.99
N MET A 32 -6.30 -18.97 -4.78
CA MET A 32 -7.04 -17.77 -4.36
C MET A 32 -6.70 -16.54 -5.21
N LEU A 33 -5.42 -16.35 -5.53
CA LEU A 33 -4.97 -15.20 -6.32
C LEU A 33 -5.46 -15.30 -7.75
N LEU A 34 -5.36 -16.48 -8.37
CA LEU A 34 -5.87 -16.73 -9.73
C LEU A 34 -7.39 -16.58 -9.79
N ALA A 35 -8.11 -17.17 -8.84
CA ALA A 35 -9.57 -17.02 -8.77
C ALA A 35 -10.00 -15.55 -8.60
N ALA A 36 -9.27 -14.76 -7.81
CA ALA A 36 -9.53 -13.33 -7.67
C ALA A 36 -9.30 -12.59 -8.99
N PHE A 37 -8.19 -12.87 -9.67
CA PHE A 37 -7.87 -12.24 -10.95
C PHE A 37 -8.93 -12.60 -12.01
N ASP A 38 -9.31 -13.87 -12.13
CA ASP A 38 -10.35 -14.34 -13.07
C ASP A 38 -11.73 -13.73 -12.77
N ALA A 39 -12.00 -13.40 -11.51
CA ALA A 39 -13.20 -12.68 -11.08
C ALA A 39 -13.15 -11.16 -11.33
N GLY A 40 -12.06 -10.63 -11.91
CA GLY A 40 -11.88 -9.21 -12.21
C GLY A 40 -11.34 -8.38 -11.02
N ILE A 41 -10.84 -9.03 -9.96
CA ILE A 41 -10.13 -8.36 -8.87
C ILE A 41 -8.67 -8.18 -9.31
N CYS A 42 -8.37 -7.04 -9.92
CA CYS A 42 -7.03 -6.76 -10.43
C CYS A 42 -6.14 -5.94 -9.47
N HIS A 43 -6.66 -5.52 -8.31
CA HIS A 43 -5.87 -4.83 -7.30
C HIS A 43 -5.41 -5.80 -6.20
N PHE A 44 -4.09 -5.96 -6.09
CA PHE A 44 -3.40 -6.79 -5.11
C PHE A 44 -2.64 -5.90 -4.14
N ASP A 45 -2.99 -6.01 -2.84
CA ASP A 45 -2.49 -5.11 -1.81
C ASP A 45 -1.58 -5.83 -0.82
N LEU A 46 -0.29 -5.52 -0.90
CA LEU A 46 0.78 -6.11 -0.10
C LEU A 46 1.35 -5.10 0.92
N ALA A 47 2.29 -5.57 1.70
CA ALA A 47 3.24 -4.77 2.46
C ALA A 47 4.52 -5.59 2.70
N ASN A 48 5.64 -4.89 2.89
CA ASN A 48 6.93 -5.53 3.09
C ASN A 48 6.96 -6.49 4.29
N ASN A 49 6.15 -6.22 5.33
CA ASN A 49 6.09 -7.03 6.55
C ASN A 49 4.98 -8.11 6.54
N TYR A 50 4.26 -8.29 5.43
CA TYR A 50 3.19 -9.29 5.36
C TYR A 50 3.72 -10.72 5.27
N GLY A 51 2.94 -11.64 5.88
CA GLY A 51 3.28 -13.03 6.12
C GLY A 51 3.79 -13.22 7.55
N PRO A 52 3.76 -14.43 8.13
CA PRO A 52 4.33 -14.72 9.45
C PRO A 52 5.84 -14.45 9.50
N GLU A 53 6.58 -14.72 8.40
CA GLU A 53 7.91 -14.16 8.20
C GLU A 53 7.81 -12.89 7.35
N PRO A 54 8.29 -11.74 7.85
CA PRO A 54 8.22 -10.50 7.09
C PRO A 54 8.85 -10.65 5.69
N GLY A 55 8.07 -10.29 4.66
CA GLY A 55 8.49 -10.40 3.25
C GLY A 55 7.98 -11.64 2.53
N SER A 56 7.57 -12.69 3.25
CA SER A 56 7.17 -13.96 2.62
C SER A 56 5.92 -13.85 1.73
N ALA A 57 5.00 -12.95 2.05
CA ALA A 57 3.84 -12.71 1.19
C ALA A 57 4.25 -12.09 -0.17
N GLU A 58 5.20 -11.15 -0.17
CA GLU A 58 5.75 -10.57 -1.40
C GLU A 58 6.54 -11.60 -2.23
N GLU A 59 7.27 -12.51 -1.57
CA GLU A 59 8.00 -13.60 -2.23
C GLU A 59 7.05 -14.58 -2.92
N ASN A 60 6.00 -15.04 -2.21
CA ASN A 60 4.99 -15.92 -2.76
C ASN A 60 4.20 -15.26 -3.89
N PHE A 61 3.80 -14.00 -3.73
CA PHE A 61 3.15 -13.23 -4.79
C PHE A 61 4.06 -13.13 -6.02
N GLY A 62 5.32 -12.75 -5.84
CA GLY A 62 6.28 -12.64 -6.93
C GLY A 62 6.52 -13.96 -7.66
N ARG A 63 6.50 -15.10 -6.94
CA ARG A 63 6.56 -16.42 -7.54
C ARG A 63 5.34 -16.70 -8.42
N ILE A 64 4.13 -16.49 -7.90
CA ILE A 64 2.88 -16.69 -8.64
C ILE A 64 2.82 -15.77 -9.88
N LEU A 65 3.21 -14.51 -9.71
CA LEU A 65 3.25 -13.55 -10.80
C LEU A 65 4.14 -14.04 -11.94
N ARG A 66 5.35 -14.51 -11.65
CA ARG A 66 6.29 -14.99 -12.67
C ARG A 66 5.83 -16.28 -13.37
N THR A 67 5.19 -17.19 -12.64
CA THR A 67 4.81 -18.51 -13.20
C THR A 67 3.47 -18.50 -13.91
N ASP A 68 2.51 -17.71 -13.43
CA ASP A 68 1.12 -17.82 -13.86
C ASP A 68 0.59 -16.54 -14.51
N LEU A 69 1.05 -15.36 -14.08
CA LEU A 69 0.46 -14.07 -14.45
C LEU A 69 1.46 -13.10 -15.12
N ALA A 70 2.62 -13.58 -15.56
CA ALA A 70 3.66 -12.72 -16.13
C ALA A 70 3.17 -11.89 -17.34
N ALA A 71 2.29 -12.47 -18.17
CA ALA A 71 1.72 -11.79 -19.34
C ALA A 71 0.66 -10.73 -18.98
N HIS A 72 0.22 -10.68 -17.72
CA HIS A 72 -0.90 -9.86 -17.27
C HIS A 72 -0.46 -8.71 -16.33
N ARG A 73 0.85 -8.42 -16.23
CA ARG A 73 1.35 -7.35 -15.32
C ARG A 73 0.63 -6.02 -15.54
N ASP A 74 0.40 -5.63 -16.78
CA ASP A 74 -0.21 -4.34 -17.12
C ASP A 74 -1.73 -4.31 -16.91
N GLU A 75 -2.35 -5.46 -16.67
CA GLU A 75 -3.76 -5.58 -16.29
C GLU A 75 -3.96 -5.48 -14.77
N MET A 76 -2.87 -5.54 -13.99
CA MET A 76 -2.89 -5.53 -12.53
C MET A 76 -2.52 -4.16 -11.97
N PHE A 77 -3.10 -3.88 -10.82
CA PHE A 77 -2.74 -2.76 -9.97
C PHE A 77 -2.12 -3.31 -8.69
N ILE A 78 -0.81 -3.19 -8.53
CA ILE A 78 -0.05 -3.79 -7.44
C ILE A 78 0.39 -2.70 -6.47
N SER A 79 0.05 -2.86 -5.20
CA SER A 79 0.49 -1.93 -4.16
C SER A 79 1.29 -2.65 -3.07
N THR A 80 2.31 -1.96 -2.54
CA THR A 80 3.03 -2.40 -1.34
C THR A 80 3.35 -1.24 -0.43
N LYS A 81 3.78 -1.53 0.79
CA LYS A 81 3.91 -0.56 1.88
C LYS A 81 5.15 -0.86 2.71
N ALA A 82 5.72 0.18 3.33
CA ALA A 82 6.74 0.04 4.35
C ALA A 82 6.49 1.01 5.52
N GLY A 83 6.98 0.65 6.72
CA GLY A 83 6.84 1.46 7.94
C GLY A 83 6.51 0.66 9.20
N HIS A 84 6.41 -0.66 9.10
CA HIS A 84 6.36 -1.60 10.23
C HIS A 84 7.63 -2.43 10.29
N ALA A 85 7.88 -3.02 11.46
CA ALA A 85 9.08 -3.80 11.73
C ALA A 85 9.27 -4.95 10.72
N MET A 86 10.47 -5.00 10.14
CA MET A 86 10.93 -6.02 9.20
C MET A 86 12.07 -6.88 9.77
N TRP A 87 12.97 -6.27 10.53
CA TRP A 87 14.11 -6.94 11.18
C TRP A 87 14.50 -6.18 12.45
N PRO A 88 15.21 -6.84 13.39
CA PRO A 88 15.74 -6.18 14.57
C PRO A 88 16.79 -5.11 14.21
N GLY A 89 16.74 -3.96 14.85
CA GLY A 89 17.74 -2.89 14.70
C GLY A 89 17.19 -1.55 14.28
N VAL A 90 18.06 -0.56 14.25
CA VAL A 90 17.71 0.87 14.14
C VAL A 90 16.90 1.24 12.90
N TYR A 91 17.11 0.53 11.79
CA TYR A 91 16.45 0.84 10.51
C TYR A 91 15.44 -0.23 10.09
N GLY A 92 15.14 -1.17 10.97
CA GLY A 92 14.19 -2.26 10.67
C GLY A 92 12.73 -1.86 10.80
N ASP A 93 12.43 -0.68 11.36
CA ASP A 93 11.08 -0.14 11.56
C ASP A 93 11.08 1.36 11.22
N GLY A 94 9.88 1.95 11.15
CA GLY A 94 9.67 3.38 10.96
C GLY A 94 9.65 3.83 9.51
N SER A 95 9.42 5.14 9.36
CA SER A 95 9.12 5.77 8.07
C SER A 95 10.20 6.77 7.63
N SER A 96 11.43 6.63 8.16
CA SER A 96 12.55 7.46 7.72
C SER A 96 12.83 7.26 6.22
N ARG A 97 13.38 8.27 5.58
CA ARG A 97 13.80 8.19 4.17
C ARG A 97 14.66 6.96 3.90
N LYS A 98 15.65 6.69 4.76
CA LYS A 98 16.54 5.54 4.63
C LYS A 98 15.75 4.22 4.65
N SER A 99 14.80 4.09 5.58
CA SER A 99 13.98 2.88 5.72
C SER A 99 13.06 2.68 4.53
N LEU A 100 12.35 3.72 4.09
CA LEU A 100 11.40 3.62 2.97
C LEU A 100 12.08 3.32 1.64
N MET A 101 13.20 3.99 1.33
CA MET A 101 13.95 3.74 0.09
C MET A 101 14.49 2.31 0.04
N ALA A 102 15.12 1.84 1.12
CA ALA A 102 15.63 0.48 1.21
C ALA A 102 14.51 -0.57 1.14
N SER A 103 13.38 -0.31 1.82
CA SER A 103 12.22 -1.21 1.83
C SER A 103 11.58 -1.32 0.44
N CYS A 104 11.46 -0.22 -0.29
CA CYS A 104 10.96 -0.23 -1.67
C CYS A 104 11.83 -1.14 -2.56
N ASP A 105 13.15 -0.98 -2.50
CA ASP A 105 14.08 -1.81 -3.27
C ASP A 105 14.02 -3.29 -2.91
N GLN A 106 13.83 -3.59 -1.63
CA GLN A 106 13.68 -4.97 -1.15
C GLN A 106 12.36 -5.58 -1.62
N SER A 107 11.25 -4.83 -1.53
CA SER A 107 9.94 -5.27 -2.00
C SER A 107 9.93 -5.58 -3.50
N LEU A 108 10.50 -4.70 -4.30
CA LEU A 108 10.64 -4.93 -5.74
C LEU A 108 11.45 -6.19 -6.06
N ARG A 109 12.56 -6.42 -5.34
CA ARG A 109 13.37 -7.64 -5.52
C ARG A 109 12.60 -8.91 -5.14
N ARG A 110 11.85 -8.91 -4.00
CA ARG A 110 11.04 -10.07 -3.58
C ARG A 110 9.96 -10.40 -4.60
N MET A 111 9.26 -9.40 -5.08
CA MET A 111 8.21 -9.59 -6.09
C MET A 111 8.74 -9.83 -7.50
N GLY A 112 10.01 -9.52 -7.78
CA GLY A 112 10.59 -9.60 -9.12
C GLY A 112 10.02 -8.55 -10.07
N LEU A 113 9.72 -7.36 -9.56
CA LEU A 113 9.14 -6.24 -10.30
C LEU A 113 10.14 -5.10 -10.46
N GLU A 114 10.03 -4.35 -11.53
CA GLU A 114 10.76 -3.10 -11.74
C GLU A 114 10.07 -1.93 -11.03
N TYR A 115 8.73 -1.98 -10.93
CA TYR A 115 7.91 -0.96 -10.25
C TYR A 115 6.64 -1.58 -9.66
N VAL A 116 6.06 -0.88 -8.68
CA VAL A 116 4.69 -1.09 -8.20
C VAL A 116 3.79 0.06 -8.62
N ASP A 117 2.48 -0.16 -8.66
CA ASP A 117 1.56 0.92 -9.01
C ASP A 117 1.44 1.94 -7.89
N VAL A 118 1.34 1.49 -6.63
CA VAL A 118 1.39 2.39 -5.47
C VAL A 118 2.40 1.90 -4.44
N PHE A 119 3.24 2.81 -3.96
CA PHE A 119 4.03 2.59 -2.75
C PHE A 119 3.51 3.46 -1.61
N TYR A 120 3.20 2.82 -0.47
CA TYR A 120 2.64 3.51 0.70
C TYR A 120 3.67 3.72 1.81
N SER A 121 3.59 4.88 2.47
CA SER A 121 3.98 4.94 3.87
C SER A 121 2.89 4.25 4.71
N HIS A 122 3.26 3.14 5.36
CA HIS A 122 2.31 2.21 5.99
C HIS A 122 1.65 2.77 7.25
N ARG A 123 2.33 3.68 7.93
CA ARG A 123 1.83 4.40 9.12
C ARG A 123 2.65 5.63 9.42
N TYR A 124 2.07 6.54 10.18
CA TYR A 124 2.86 7.53 10.91
C TYR A 124 3.58 6.85 12.08
N ASP A 125 4.88 7.03 12.21
CA ASP A 125 5.68 6.39 13.26
C ASP A 125 5.82 7.22 14.55
N GLY A 126 5.34 8.46 14.52
CA GLY A 126 5.37 9.36 15.66
C GLY A 126 6.70 10.07 15.90
N VAL A 127 7.72 9.80 15.09
CA VAL A 127 9.10 10.28 15.28
C VAL A 127 9.64 10.98 14.04
N THR A 128 9.50 10.35 12.87
CA THR A 128 10.04 10.90 11.61
C THR A 128 9.26 12.13 11.18
N PRO A 129 9.93 13.25 10.85
CA PRO A 129 9.26 14.40 10.26
C PRO A 129 8.46 14.00 9.01
N ILE A 130 7.24 14.54 8.88
CA ILE A 130 6.36 14.24 7.75
C ILE A 130 7.03 14.57 6.42
N GLU A 131 7.73 15.68 6.37
CA GLU A 131 8.44 16.15 5.17
C GLU A 131 9.50 15.15 4.70
N GLU A 132 10.23 14.50 5.63
CA GLU A 132 11.21 13.46 5.29
C GLU A 132 10.52 12.23 4.69
N THR A 133 9.44 11.77 5.32
CA THR A 133 8.68 10.61 4.86
C THR A 133 8.05 10.89 3.49
N MET A 134 7.41 12.05 3.33
CA MET A 134 6.77 12.42 2.06
C MET A 134 7.80 12.65 0.95
N GLN A 135 8.95 13.26 1.26
CA GLN A 135 10.04 13.40 0.29
C GLN A 135 10.55 12.03 -0.19
N ALA A 136 10.63 11.04 0.70
CA ALA A 136 10.99 9.69 0.31
C ALA A 136 9.98 9.09 -0.70
N LEU A 137 8.68 9.28 -0.49
CA LEU A 137 7.64 8.85 -1.45
C LEU A 137 7.79 9.58 -2.79
N VAL A 138 8.03 10.89 -2.77
CA VAL A 138 8.28 11.68 -3.99
C VAL A 138 9.45 11.11 -4.79
N ASP A 139 10.55 10.79 -4.10
CA ASP A 139 11.75 10.29 -4.77
C ASP A 139 11.58 8.86 -5.28
N ILE A 140 10.82 8.01 -4.58
CA ILE A 140 10.44 6.67 -5.06
C ILE A 140 9.64 6.79 -6.36
N VAL A 141 8.65 7.69 -6.41
CA VAL A 141 7.85 7.91 -7.63
C VAL A 141 8.72 8.50 -8.75
N ARG A 142 9.51 9.53 -8.48
CA ARG A 142 10.38 10.15 -9.49
C ARG A 142 11.45 9.22 -10.02
N SER A 143 11.88 8.24 -9.24
CA SER A 143 12.84 7.21 -9.69
C SER A 143 12.18 6.10 -10.52
N GLY A 144 10.87 6.14 -10.73
CA GLY A 144 10.13 5.13 -11.49
C GLY A 144 9.89 3.81 -10.75
N LYS A 145 10.18 3.73 -9.46
CA LYS A 145 9.96 2.51 -8.64
C LYS A 145 8.52 2.36 -8.18
N ALA A 146 7.74 3.43 -8.22
CA ALA A 146 6.30 3.42 -8.07
C ALA A 146 5.67 4.44 -9.03
N LEU A 147 4.47 4.15 -9.53
CA LEU A 147 3.75 5.11 -10.36
C LEU A 147 3.08 6.19 -9.51
N TYR A 148 2.62 5.82 -8.32
CA TYR A 148 1.88 6.71 -7.42
C TYR A 148 2.32 6.56 -5.97
N ALA A 149 2.13 7.63 -5.20
CA ALA A 149 2.30 7.64 -3.75
C ALA A 149 0.98 7.31 -3.04
N GLY A 150 1.09 6.63 -1.89
CA GLY A 150 -0.02 6.37 -0.98
C GLY A 150 0.38 6.57 0.48
N ILE A 151 -0.61 6.74 1.35
CA ILE A 151 -0.42 6.81 2.80
C ILE A 151 -1.44 5.94 3.53
N SER A 152 -1.11 5.47 4.72
CA SER A 152 -2.01 4.65 5.53
C SER A 152 -1.90 5.01 7.01
N LYS A 153 -3.03 5.04 7.71
CA LYS A 153 -3.12 5.20 9.17
C LYS A 153 -2.53 6.50 9.74
N TYR A 154 -2.50 7.57 8.96
CA TYR A 154 -2.18 8.91 9.46
C TYR A 154 -3.39 9.54 10.12
N PRO A 155 -3.27 10.21 11.28
CA PRO A 155 -4.33 11.08 11.81
C PRO A 155 -4.78 12.11 10.77
N ALA A 156 -6.06 12.47 10.75
CA ALA A 156 -6.62 13.34 9.70
C ALA A 156 -5.87 14.67 9.52
N GLN A 157 -5.45 15.29 10.63
CA GLN A 157 -4.65 16.52 10.58
C GLN A 157 -3.30 16.30 9.87
N LEU A 158 -2.60 15.21 10.19
CA LEU A 158 -1.32 14.88 9.56
C LEU A 158 -1.51 14.42 8.11
N GLN A 159 -2.62 13.77 7.79
CA GLN A 159 -3.00 13.42 6.43
C GLN A 159 -3.11 14.67 5.53
N ARG A 160 -3.70 15.78 6.03
CA ARG A 160 -3.72 17.07 5.31
C ARG A 160 -2.30 17.57 5.00
N GLN A 161 -1.42 17.57 5.98
CA GLN A 161 -0.02 17.97 5.80
C GLN A 161 0.70 17.10 4.76
N CYS A 162 0.47 15.77 4.79
CA CYS A 162 1.00 14.86 3.77
C CYS A 162 0.52 15.24 2.37
N TYR A 163 -0.77 15.52 2.21
CA TYR A 163 -1.33 15.90 0.91
C TYR A 163 -0.78 17.24 0.41
N GLU A 164 -0.71 18.24 1.28
CA GLU A 164 -0.13 19.56 0.97
C GLU A 164 1.30 19.42 0.48
N TYR A 165 2.12 18.63 1.19
CA TYR A 165 3.51 18.40 0.80
C TYR A 165 3.61 17.70 -0.56
N LEU A 166 2.93 16.56 -0.71
CA LEU A 166 2.97 15.77 -1.95
C LEU A 166 2.45 16.57 -3.15
N HIS A 167 1.38 17.32 -2.97
CA HIS A 167 0.83 18.18 -4.01
C HIS A 167 1.80 19.30 -4.43
N ALA A 168 2.46 19.94 -3.46
CA ALA A 168 3.48 20.96 -3.72
C ALA A 168 4.68 20.40 -4.51
N GLN A 169 4.95 19.10 -4.39
CA GLN A 169 6.00 18.40 -5.12
C GLN A 169 5.55 17.89 -6.52
N GLY A 170 4.26 18.09 -6.89
CA GLY A 170 3.70 17.58 -8.15
C GLY A 170 3.50 16.05 -8.16
N VAL A 171 3.48 15.42 -7.00
CA VAL A 171 3.23 13.97 -6.80
C VAL A 171 2.03 13.81 -5.87
N PRO A 172 0.80 14.04 -6.34
CA PRO A 172 -0.38 13.94 -5.48
C PRO A 172 -0.56 12.51 -4.94
N CYS A 173 -1.04 12.41 -3.69
CA CYS A 173 -1.36 11.12 -3.08
C CYS A 173 -2.55 10.48 -3.82
N LEU A 174 -2.32 9.33 -4.45
CA LEU A 174 -3.38 8.63 -5.17
C LEU A 174 -4.38 7.96 -4.23
N LEU A 175 -3.87 7.28 -3.20
CA LEU A 175 -4.65 6.41 -2.32
C LEU A 175 -4.32 6.64 -0.85
N SER A 176 -5.38 6.63 -0.04
CA SER A 176 -5.28 6.55 1.42
C SER A 176 -5.97 5.30 1.94
N GLN A 177 -5.32 4.58 2.85
CA GLN A 177 -5.82 3.30 3.33
C GLN A 177 -6.00 3.31 4.86
N TYR A 178 -7.21 2.95 5.33
CA TYR A 178 -7.59 3.02 6.74
C TYR A 178 -8.46 1.83 7.17
N PRO A 179 -8.40 1.43 8.46
CA PRO A 179 -9.34 0.46 8.99
C PRO A 179 -10.75 1.06 9.05
N ALA A 180 -11.72 0.37 8.46
CA ALA A 180 -13.11 0.79 8.56
C ALA A 180 -14.05 -0.40 8.46
N ASN A 181 -14.98 -0.50 9.43
CA ASN A 181 -16.05 -1.48 9.48
C ASN A 181 -17.20 -0.94 10.33
N MET A 182 -18.25 -1.72 10.53
CA MET A 182 -19.43 -1.30 11.30
C MET A 182 -19.11 -0.90 12.74
N PHE A 183 -18.08 -1.49 13.36
CA PHE A 183 -17.66 -1.22 14.73
C PHE A 183 -16.55 -0.15 14.83
N LYS A 184 -15.73 -0.01 13.78
CA LYS A 184 -14.61 0.94 13.72
C LYS A 184 -14.84 1.96 12.61
N ARG A 185 -15.55 3.03 12.94
CA ARG A 185 -16.02 4.03 11.98
C ARG A 185 -15.22 5.33 11.97
N GLY A 186 -14.22 5.52 12.84
CA GLY A 186 -13.53 6.80 13.00
C GLY A 186 -12.96 7.38 11.70
N ALA A 187 -12.36 6.57 10.85
CA ALA A 187 -11.79 7.04 9.59
C ALA A 187 -12.86 7.43 8.53
N ILE A 188 -14.08 6.91 8.65
CA ILE A 188 -15.21 7.14 7.73
C ILE A 188 -16.39 7.85 8.39
N ALA A 189 -16.20 8.40 9.60
CA ALA A 189 -17.25 9.16 10.30
C ALA A 189 -17.67 10.38 9.48
N GLU A 190 -18.88 10.86 9.70
CA GLU A 190 -19.33 12.11 9.11
C GLU A 190 -18.57 13.29 9.72
N GLY A 191 -18.32 14.30 8.91
CA GLY A 191 -17.67 15.54 9.32
C GLY A 191 -16.32 15.80 8.65
N PRO A 192 -15.83 17.04 8.69
CA PRO A 192 -14.64 17.47 7.95
C PRO A 192 -13.33 16.90 8.49
N GLU A 193 -13.34 16.37 9.70
CA GLU A 193 -12.15 15.85 10.38
C GLU A 193 -11.97 14.34 10.21
N SER A 194 -12.80 13.68 9.40
CA SER A 194 -12.58 12.27 9.09
C SER A 194 -11.53 12.09 8.00
N ASN A 195 -10.81 10.97 8.04
CA ASN A 195 -9.83 10.66 7.01
C ASN A 195 -10.46 10.55 5.61
N LEU A 196 -11.69 10.05 5.53
CA LEU A 196 -12.45 9.97 4.27
C LEU A 196 -12.75 11.36 3.70
N SER A 197 -13.24 12.30 4.54
CA SER A 197 -13.52 13.67 4.10
C SER A 197 -12.25 14.38 3.63
N VAL A 198 -11.15 14.23 4.38
CA VAL A 198 -9.84 14.78 4.00
C VAL A 198 -9.36 14.21 2.66
N ALA A 199 -9.53 12.91 2.42
CA ALA A 199 -9.18 12.29 1.15
C ALA A 199 -10.03 12.84 -0.01
N ALA A 200 -11.35 12.95 0.19
CA ALA A 200 -12.28 13.46 -0.81
C ALA A 200 -12.00 14.92 -1.21
N GLU A 201 -11.74 15.79 -0.22
CA GLU A 201 -11.37 17.20 -0.45
C GLU A 201 -10.11 17.32 -1.33
N ASN A 202 -9.14 16.46 -1.11
CA ASN A 202 -7.86 16.46 -1.82
C ASN A 202 -7.87 15.63 -3.12
N GLY A 203 -8.98 14.99 -3.46
CA GLY A 203 -9.10 14.19 -4.68
C GLY A 203 -8.32 12.89 -4.65
N SER A 204 -8.02 12.37 -3.46
CA SER A 204 -7.40 11.07 -3.25
C SER A 204 -8.46 9.97 -3.16
N GLY A 205 -8.14 8.78 -3.66
CA GLY A 205 -8.96 7.60 -3.44
C GLY A 205 -8.84 7.09 -2.00
N PHE A 206 -9.85 6.34 -1.53
CA PHE A 206 -9.89 5.82 -0.17
C PHE A 206 -10.16 4.31 -0.17
N ILE A 207 -9.31 3.57 0.53
CA ILE A 207 -9.43 2.11 0.68
C ILE A 207 -9.65 1.76 2.14
N CYS A 208 -10.62 0.90 2.38
CA CYS A 208 -10.90 0.34 3.70
C CYS A 208 -10.30 -1.07 3.83
N PHE A 209 -9.61 -1.33 4.92
CA PHE A 209 -9.21 -2.68 5.30
C PHE A 209 -9.94 -3.16 6.56
N SER A 210 -9.92 -4.47 6.81
CA SER A 210 -10.71 -5.14 7.87
C SER A 210 -12.22 -4.79 7.82
N PRO A 211 -12.89 -4.87 6.64
CA PRO A 211 -14.31 -4.52 6.54
C PRO A 211 -15.19 -5.47 7.34
N LEU A 212 -14.74 -6.69 7.60
CA LEU A 212 -15.46 -7.72 8.39
C LEU A 212 -15.07 -7.72 9.88
N ALA A 213 -14.31 -6.70 10.33
CA ALA A 213 -13.85 -6.56 11.73
C ALA A 213 -12.90 -7.69 12.21
N GLN A 214 -12.19 -8.32 11.32
CA GLN A 214 -11.19 -9.35 11.58
C GLN A 214 -9.81 -8.75 11.82
#